data_da4b19bfe61d7894f0756c7d198dc25c
#
_entry.id   da4b19bfe61d7894f0756c7d198dc25c
#
_cell.length_a   1.000
_cell.length_b   1.000
_cell.length_c   1.000
_cell.angle_alpha   90.00
_cell.angle_beta   90.00
_cell.angle_gamma   90.00
#
_symmetry.space_group_name_H-M   'P 1'
#
loop_
_entity.id
_entity.type
_entity.pdbx_description
1 polymer ?
#
loop_
_entity_poly.entity_id
_entity_poly.type
_entity_poly.pdbx_seq_one_letter_code
_entity_poly.pdbx_strand_id
1 'polypeptide(L)'
;DVARCLARATQHRQRAGQLAVSRAASREAVAHYQHAISQLLSLPETIERKRREAGLQDALGGALAHIAGVESDALAQVHQRVRELSRQTGDVKRQFVAEWNLWHVHVARWEHRRAETVGSSLMAMAESVGDPELLLQALHVEWSTLGPSGQPMATRSSCDRGWALYDP
;
A
#
# COMPACT_ATOMS: atom_id res chain seq x y z
N ASP A 1 -22.22 17.07 -20.24
CA ASP A 1 -20.82 16.62 -20.31
C ASP A 1 -20.67 15.38 -19.43
N VAL A 2 -20.65 14.21 -20.08
CA VAL A 2 -20.64 12.88 -19.47
C VAL A 2 -19.43 12.72 -18.53
N ALA A 3 -18.26 13.24 -18.89
CA ALA A 3 -17.05 13.13 -18.09
C ALA A 3 -17.19 13.85 -16.72
N ARG A 4 -17.86 15.01 -16.68
CA ARG A 4 -18.13 15.71 -15.41
C ARG A 4 -19.13 14.97 -14.54
N CYS A 5 -20.16 14.36 -15.14
CA CYS A 5 -21.11 13.53 -14.41
C CYS A 5 -20.42 12.31 -13.79
N LEU A 6 -19.58 11.61 -14.54
CA LEU A 6 -18.80 10.47 -14.04
C LEU A 6 -17.82 10.87 -12.95
N ALA A 7 -17.12 12.00 -13.09
CA ALA A 7 -16.20 12.49 -12.06
C ALA A 7 -16.95 12.81 -10.75
N ARG A 8 -18.14 13.44 -10.82
CA ARG A 8 -18.99 13.68 -9.65
C ARG A 8 -19.51 12.38 -9.03
N ALA A 9 -19.96 11.44 -9.84
CA ALA A 9 -20.43 10.13 -9.37
C ALA A 9 -19.31 9.37 -8.63
N THR A 10 -18.10 9.36 -9.18
CA THR A 10 -16.92 8.77 -8.53
C THR A 10 -16.64 9.41 -7.16
N GLN A 11 -16.71 10.75 -7.08
CA GLN A 11 -16.49 11.47 -5.83
C GLN A 11 -17.58 11.16 -4.79
N HIS A 12 -18.84 11.07 -5.20
CA HIS A 12 -19.92 10.67 -4.29
C HIS A 12 -19.73 9.26 -3.74
N ARG A 13 -19.34 8.30 -4.60
CA ARG A 13 -19.05 6.93 -4.17
C ARG A 13 -17.85 6.84 -3.23
N GLN A 14 -16.81 7.62 -3.49
CA GLN A 14 -15.67 7.70 -2.59
C GLN A 14 -16.08 8.21 -1.20
N ARG A 15 -16.87 9.29 -1.12
CA ARG A 15 -17.41 9.81 0.14
C ARG A 15 -18.31 8.81 0.86
N ALA A 16 -19.16 8.10 0.13
CA ALA A 16 -19.99 7.05 0.69
C ALA A 16 -19.14 5.92 1.29
N GLY A 17 -18.06 5.51 0.62
CA GLY A 17 -17.11 4.54 1.13
C GLY A 17 -16.41 5.02 2.41
N GLN A 18 -15.96 6.27 2.45
CA GLN A 18 -15.36 6.87 3.65
C GLN A 18 -16.33 6.90 4.84
N LEU A 19 -17.62 7.26 4.58
CA LEU A 19 -18.65 7.25 5.60
C LEU A 19 -18.96 5.82 6.09
N ALA A 20 -18.95 4.83 5.20
CA ALA A 20 -19.14 3.43 5.57
C ALA A 20 -17.98 2.93 6.46
N VAL A 21 -16.74 3.29 6.14
CA VAL A 21 -15.57 2.99 6.99
C VAL A 21 -15.73 3.61 8.39
N SER A 22 -16.14 4.88 8.48
CA SER A 22 -16.33 5.54 9.78
C SER A 22 -17.44 4.91 10.65
N ARG A 23 -18.34 4.15 10.02
CA ARG A 23 -19.42 3.40 10.69
C ARG A 23 -19.09 1.91 10.89
N ALA A 24 -17.84 1.52 10.67
CA ALA A 24 -17.40 0.12 10.67
C ALA A 24 -18.15 -0.81 9.68
N ALA A 25 -18.74 -0.24 8.63
CA ALA A 25 -19.45 -0.95 7.57
C ALA A 25 -18.50 -1.32 6.41
N SER A 26 -17.45 -2.09 6.70
CA SER A 26 -16.36 -2.37 5.75
C SER A 26 -16.84 -3.03 4.45
N ARG A 27 -17.85 -3.88 4.48
CA ARG A 27 -18.42 -4.51 3.26
C ARG A 27 -19.06 -3.48 2.34
N GLU A 28 -19.80 -2.52 2.89
CA GLU A 28 -20.40 -1.43 2.12
C GLU A 28 -19.31 -0.51 1.54
N ALA A 29 -18.26 -0.22 2.34
CA ALA A 29 -17.12 0.55 1.88
C ALA A 29 -16.44 -0.10 0.66
N VAL A 30 -16.19 -1.41 0.71
CA VAL A 30 -15.64 -2.19 -0.41
C VAL A 30 -16.50 -2.03 -1.66
N ALA A 31 -17.83 -2.23 -1.55
CA ALA A 31 -18.73 -2.09 -2.70
C ALA A 31 -18.71 -0.66 -3.29
N HIS A 32 -18.67 0.37 -2.43
CA HIS A 32 -18.59 1.75 -2.89
C HIS A 32 -17.26 2.07 -3.60
N TYR A 33 -16.12 1.63 -3.06
CA TYR A 33 -14.82 1.85 -3.70
C TYR A 33 -14.68 1.09 -5.02
N GLN A 34 -15.11 -0.17 -5.09
CA GLN A 34 -15.12 -0.95 -6.33
C GLN A 34 -15.98 -0.28 -7.41
N HIS A 35 -17.15 0.22 -7.05
CA HIS A 35 -18.01 0.95 -8.00
C HIS A 35 -17.37 2.29 -8.42
N ALA A 36 -16.75 3.03 -7.50
CA ALA A 36 -16.03 4.26 -7.84
C ALA A 36 -14.86 4.00 -8.81
N ILE A 37 -14.11 2.91 -8.60
CA ILE A 37 -13.02 2.50 -9.50
C ILE A 37 -13.57 2.15 -10.88
N SER A 38 -14.65 1.36 -10.97
CA SER A 38 -15.25 1.00 -12.26
C SER A 38 -15.73 2.22 -13.06
N GLN A 39 -16.32 3.20 -12.39
CA GLN A 39 -16.70 4.47 -13.02
C GLN A 39 -15.47 5.29 -13.47
N LEU A 40 -14.43 5.32 -12.65
CA LEU A 40 -13.19 6.05 -12.98
C LEU A 40 -12.51 5.44 -14.22
N LEU A 41 -12.52 4.12 -14.34
CA LEU A 41 -11.89 3.40 -15.46
C LEU A 41 -12.60 3.62 -16.80
N SER A 42 -13.87 4.09 -16.82
CA SER A 42 -14.55 4.49 -18.05
C SER A 42 -14.10 5.86 -18.59
N LEU A 43 -13.32 6.62 -17.82
CA LEU A 43 -12.74 7.90 -18.27
C LEU A 43 -11.44 7.67 -19.07
N PRO A 44 -11.04 8.62 -19.94
CA PRO A 44 -9.78 8.55 -20.66
C PRO A 44 -8.58 8.36 -19.72
N GLU A 45 -7.60 7.60 -20.17
CA GLU A 45 -6.40 7.34 -19.40
C GLU A 45 -5.49 8.58 -19.36
N THR A 46 -5.37 9.16 -18.16
CA THR A 46 -4.52 10.31 -17.87
C THR A 46 -3.73 10.08 -16.59
N ILE A 47 -2.66 10.82 -16.39
CA ILE A 47 -1.89 10.78 -15.13
C ILE A 47 -2.80 11.09 -13.93
N GLU A 48 -3.69 12.06 -14.07
CA GLU A 48 -4.64 12.40 -13.00
C GLU A 48 -5.62 11.26 -12.70
N ARG A 49 -6.12 10.56 -13.73
CA ARG A 49 -6.94 9.36 -13.53
C ARG A 49 -6.18 8.28 -12.77
N LYS A 50 -4.90 8.02 -13.15
CA LYS A 50 -4.04 7.03 -12.47
C LYS A 50 -3.82 7.39 -11.00
N ARG A 51 -3.56 8.67 -10.69
CA ARG A 51 -3.42 9.13 -9.29
C ARG A 51 -4.70 8.93 -8.47
N ARG A 52 -5.85 9.23 -9.05
CA ARG A 52 -7.16 9.00 -8.41
C ARG A 52 -7.46 7.52 -8.21
N GLU A 53 -7.14 6.70 -9.22
CA GLU A 53 -7.28 5.25 -9.12
C GLU A 53 -6.42 4.71 -7.97
N ALA A 54 -5.16 5.12 -7.86
CA ALA A 54 -4.28 4.71 -6.77
C ALA A 54 -4.88 5.05 -5.40
N GLY A 55 -5.41 6.26 -5.22
CA GLY A 55 -6.06 6.66 -3.97
C GLY A 55 -7.33 5.86 -3.64
N LEU A 56 -8.12 5.49 -4.65
CA LEU A 56 -9.29 4.63 -4.45
C LEU A 56 -8.90 3.19 -4.13
N GLN A 57 -7.84 2.68 -4.75
CA GLN A 57 -7.28 1.36 -4.45
C GLN A 57 -6.71 1.32 -3.02
N ASP A 58 -6.00 2.35 -2.54
CA ASP A 58 -5.55 2.44 -1.15
C ASP A 58 -6.73 2.35 -0.17
N ALA A 59 -7.79 3.13 -0.43
CA ALA A 59 -9.00 3.10 0.41
C ALA A 59 -9.72 1.74 0.37
N LEU A 60 -9.76 1.10 -0.80
CA LEU A 60 -10.27 -0.26 -0.96
C LEU A 60 -9.44 -1.27 -0.16
N GLY A 61 -8.10 -1.17 -0.23
CA GLY A 61 -7.19 -2.01 0.53
C GLY A 61 -7.43 -1.92 2.04
N GLY A 62 -7.57 -0.71 2.58
CA GLY A 62 -7.92 -0.51 3.98
C GLY A 62 -9.24 -1.17 4.39
N ALA A 63 -10.28 -1.07 3.55
CA ALA A 63 -11.56 -1.73 3.83
C ALA A 63 -11.49 -3.27 3.71
N LEU A 64 -10.74 -3.79 2.73
CA LEU A 64 -10.55 -5.23 2.52
C LEU A 64 -9.76 -5.88 3.66
N ALA A 65 -8.76 -5.21 4.21
CA ALA A 65 -7.96 -5.74 5.33
C ALA A 65 -8.83 -6.14 6.54
N HIS A 66 -9.94 -5.42 6.77
CA HIS A 66 -10.87 -5.73 7.85
C HIS A 66 -11.80 -6.92 7.60
N ILE A 67 -11.96 -7.37 6.35
CA ILE A 67 -12.95 -8.42 6.02
C ILE A 67 -12.35 -9.66 5.37
N ALA A 68 -11.21 -9.53 4.73
CA ALA A 68 -10.60 -10.61 3.93
C ALA A 68 -9.31 -11.19 4.53
N GLY A 69 -8.72 -10.50 5.52
CA GLY A 69 -7.41 -10.85 6.08
C GLY A 69 -6.24 -10.33 5.24
N VAL A 70 -5.11 -10.17 5.91
CA VAL A 70 -3.89 -9.62 5.31
C VAL A 70 -3.34 -10.53 4.21
N GLU A 71 -3.50 -11.84 4.37
CA GLU A 71 -3.01 -12.87 3.44
C GLU A 71 -3.87 -13.03 2.18
N SER A 72 -5.00 -12.32 2.06
CA SER A 72 -5.95 -12.53 0.96
C SER A 72 -5.38 -12.12 -0.40
N ASP A 73 -5.76 -12.86 -1.45
CA ASP A 73 -5.39 -12.53 -2.83
C ASP A 73 -5.99 -11.21 -3.28
N ALA A 74 -7.19 -10.90 -2.84
CA ALA A 74 -7.87 -9.64 -3.16
C ALA A 74 -7.05 -8.43 -2.64
N LEU A 75 -6.54 -8.51 -1.41
CA LEU A 75 -5.70 -7.46 -0.84
C LEU A 75 -4.36 -7.35 -1.56
N ALA A 76 -3.72 -8.48 -1.86
CA ALA A 76 -2.47 -8.51 -2.62
C ALA A 76 -2.63 -7.84 -4.01
N GLN A 77 -3.72 -8.14 -4.74
CA GLN A 77 -4.01 -7.54 -6.04
C GLN A 77 -4.18 -6.02 -5.96
N VAL A 78 -4.88 -5.54 -4.93
CA VAL A 78 -5.05 -4.10 -4.69
C VAL A 78 -3.69 -3.42 -4.48
N HIS A 79 -2.83 -3.96 -3.61
CA HIS A 79 -1.52 -3.37 -3.36
C HIS A 79 -0.60 -3.45 -4.58
N GLN A 80 -0.65 -4.54 -5.36
CA GLN A 80 0.06 -4.63 -6.63
C GLN A 80 -0.38 -3.55 -7.62
N ARG A 81 -1.70 -3.28 -7.68
CA ARG A 81 -2.23 -2.22 -8.55
C ARG A 81 -1.79 -0.83 -8.09
N VAL A 82 -1.82 -0.54 -6.80
CA VAL A 82 -1.31 0.73 -6.23
C VAL A 82 0.16 0.91 -6.59
N ARG A 83 0.99 -0.10 -6.38
CA ARG A 83 2.41 -0.10 -6.73
C ARG A 83 2.64 0.27 -8.19
N GLU A 84 1.92 -0.39 -9.11
CA GLU A 84 2.05 -0.13 -10.56
C GLU A 84 1.64 1.30 -10.92
N LEU A 85 0.50 1.77 -10.41
CA LEU A 85 0.02 3.12 -10.65
C LEU A 85 0.97 4.18 -10.08
N SER A 86 1.52 3.95 -8.89
CA SER A 86 2.46 4.86 -8.24
C SER A 86 3.76 4.96 -9.03
N ARG A 87 4.27 3.82 -9.53
CA ARG A 87 5.44 3.79 -10.41
C ARG A 87 5.20 4.60 -11.69
N GLN A 88 4.03 4.45 -12.34
CA GLN A 88 3.68 5.18 -13.56
C GLN A 88 3.46 6.68 -13.35
N THR A 89 3.09 7.10 -12.14
CA THR A 89 2.83 8.51 -11.80
C THR A 89 3.99 9.20 -11.09
N GLY A 90 5.08 8.46 -10.81
CA GLY A 90 6.24 8.97 -10.08
C GLY A 90 5.97 9.25 -8.59
N ASP A 91 4.93 8.66 -7.99
CA ASP A 91 4.60 8.81 -6.57
C ASP A 91 5.39 7.80 -5.73
N VAL A 92 6.65 8.14 -5.44
CA VAL A 92 7.59 7.24 -4.76
C VAL A 92 7.12 6.91 -3.34
N LYS A 93 6.54 7.87 -2.60
CA LYS A 93 6.05 7.60 -1.23
C LYS A 93 4.89 6.60 -1.24
N ARG A 94 3.93 6.75 -2.14
CA ARG A 94 2.83 5.79 -2.28
C ARG A 94 3.33 4.44 -2.78
N GLN A 95 4.31 4.41 -3.69
CA GLN A 95 4.93 3.17 -4.12
C GLN A 95 5.57 2.44 -2.94
N PHE A 96 6.30 3.13 -2.08
CA PHE A 96 6.90 2.57 -0.87
C PHE A 96 5.85 1.95 0.04
N VAL A 97 4.75 2.65 0.33
CA VAL A 97 3.66 2.12 1.16
C VAL A 97 3.02 0.88 0.54
N ALA A 98 2.83 0.86 -0.78
CA ALA A 98 2.29 -0.31 -1.47
C ALA A 98 3.22 -1.52 -1.39
N GLU A 99 4.54 -1.32 -1.56
CA GLU A 99 5.55 -2.38 -1.39
C GLU A 99 5.57 -2.89 0.07
N TRP A 100 5.49 -1.99 1.04
CA TRP A 100 5.43 -2.34 2.47
C TRP A 100 4.20 -3.20 2.80
N ASN A 101 3.03 -2.87 2.26
CA ASN A 101 1.83 -3.69 2.38
C ASN A 101 1.98 -5.06 1.71
N LEU A 102 2.64 -5.14 0.55
CA LEU A 102 2.95 -6.41 -0.12
C LEU A 102 3.91 -7.27 0.70
N TRP A 103 4.91 -6.65 1.35
CA TRP A 103 5.77 -7.35 2.29
C TRP A 103 4.95 -8.00 3.42
N HIS A 104 3.99 -7.29 4.02
CA HIS A 104 3.09 -7.85 5.03
C HIS A 104 2.30 -9.05 4.51
N VAL A 105 1.77 -8.97 3.28
CA VAL A 105 1.09 -10.10 2.65
C VAL A 105 2.02 -11.32 2.55
N HIS A 106 3.27 -11.12 2.10
CA HIS A 106 4.22 -12.22 1.99
C HIS A 106 4.63 -12.80 3.35
N VAL A 107 4.79 -11.95 4.37
CA VAL A 107 5.04 -12.41 5.74
C VAL A 107 3.86 -13.24 6.26
N ALA A 108 2.63 -12.77 6.11
CA ALA A 108 1.43 -13.47 6.55
C ALA A 108 1.24 -14.83 5.85
N ARG A 109 1.74 -14.97 4.63
CA ARG A 109 1.72 -16.22 3.83
C ARG A 109 2.93 -17.13 4.06
N TRP A 110 3.87 -16.74 4.94
CA TRP A 110 5.13 -17.46 5.14
C TRP A 110 6.00 -17.58 3.87
N GLU A 111 5.84 -16.64 2.93
CA GLU A 111 6.60 -16.58 1.68
C GLU A 111 7.93 -15.82 1.89
N HIS A 112 8.82 -16.37 2.74
CA HIS A 112 10.03 -15.70 3.23
C HIS A 112 10.91 -15.11 2.12
N ARG A 113 11.17 -15.86 1.04
CA ARG A 113 12.00 -15.37 -0.08
C ARG A 113 11.40 -14.14 -0.77
N ARG A 114 10.08 -14.09 -0.89
CA ARG A 114 9.39 -12.92 -1.47
C ARG A 114 9.43 -11.74 -0.50
N ALA A 115 9.24 -11.99 0.77
CA ALA A 115 9.37 -10.94 1.80
C ALA A 115 10.77 -10.33 1.80
N GLU A 116 11.83 -11.15 1.72
CA GLU A 116 13.23 -10.69 1.61
C GLU A 116 13.45 -9.83 0.35
N THR A 117 12.93 -10.28 -0.80
CA THR A 117 13.05 -9.52 -2.06
C THR A 117 12.39 -8.15 -1.98
N VAL A 118 11.18 -8.09 -1.42
CA VAL A 118 10.44 -6.83 -1.23
C VAL A 118 11.14 -5.95 -0.19
N GLY A 119 11.67 -6.54 0.90
CA GLY A 119 12.43 -5.81 1.91
C GLY A 119 13.68 -5.13 1.33
N SER A 120 14.44 -5.85 0.49
CA SER A 120 15.60 -5.27 -0.21
C SER A 120 15.20 -4.12 -1.16
N SER A 121 14.07 -4.22 -1.84
CA SER A 121 13.52 -3.15 -2.69
C SER A 121 13.16 -1.91 -1.85
N LEU A 122 12.50 -2.10 -0.71
CA LEU A 122 12.13 -1.03 0.21
C LEU A 122 13.36 -0.28 0.74
N MET A 123 14.42 -1.02 1.11
CA MET A 123 15.67 -0.42 1.57
C MET A 123 16.31 0.45 0.49
N ALA A 124 16.43 -0.08 -0.74
CA ALA A 124 16.98 0.67 -1.86
C ALA A 124 16.16 1.94 -2.19
N MET A 125 14.83 1.85 -2.10
CA MET A 125 13.95 3.01 -2.28
C MET A 125 14.16 4.06 -1.18
N ALA A 126 14.20 3.65 0.08
CA ALA A 126 14.41 4.55 1.22
C ALA A 126 15.76 5.27 1.13
N GLU A 127 16.83 4.54 0.80
CA GLU A 127 18.17 5.10 0.62
C GLU A 127 18.20 6.10 -0.57
N SER A 128 17.51 5.80 -1.67
CA SER A 128 17.49 6.68 -2.84
C SER A 128 16.73 7.99 -2.58
N VAL A 129 15.70 7.97 -1.72
CA VAL A 129 14.91 9.16 -1.35
C VAL A 129 15.63 9.97 -0.28
N GLY A 130 16.37 9.32 0.62
CA GLY A 130 17.07 9.96 1.74
C GLY A 130 16.12 10.49 2.82
N ASP A 131 14.89 10.00 2.89
CA ASP A 131 13.90 10.36 3.92
C ASP A 131 14.11 9.46 5.15
N PRO A 132 14.48 10.03 6.32
CA PRO A 132 14.74 9.24 7.53
C PRO A 132 13.54 8.38 7.98
N GLU A 133 12.31 8.86 7.75
CA GLU A 133 11.10 8.11 8.09
C GLU A 133 10.97 6.84 7.22
N LEU A 134 11.19 6.96 5.91
CA LEU A 134 11.19 5.80 5.02
C LEU A 134 12.33 4.84 5.34
N LEU A 135 13.50 5.36 5.71
CA LEU A 135 14.65 4.54 6.10
C LEU A 135 14.36 3.75 7.38
N LEU A 136 13.73 4.38 8.38
CA LEU A 136 13.32 3.69 9.61
C LEU A 136 12.30 2.57 9.32
N GLN A 137 11.33 2.83 8.43
CA GLN A 137 10.37 1.81 7.99
C GLN A 137 11.04 0.65 7.24
N ALA A 138 12.01 0.94 6.37
CA ALA A 138 12.77 -0.09 5.66
C ALA A 138 13.62 -0.94 6.62
N LEU A 139 14.25 -0.33 7.62
CA LEU A 139 14.97 -1.04 8.68
C LEU A 139 14.02 -1.92 9.50
N HIS A 140 12.78 -1.45 9.79
CA HIS A 140 11.76 -2.27 10.43
C HIS A 140 11.47 -3.54 9.62
N VAL A 141 11.28 -3.41 8.32
CA VAL A 141 11.08 -4.55 7.41
C VAL A 141 12.28 -5.50 7.45
N GLU A 142 13.49 -4.96 7.41
CA GLU A 142 14.74 -5.75 7.42
C GLU A 142 14.86 -6.60 8.70
N TRP A 143 14.79 -6.00 9.89
CA TRP A 143 14.92 -6.79 11.13
C TRP A 143 13.75 -7.76 11.36
N SER A 144 12.54 -7.40 10.92
CA SER A 144 11.36 -8.26 11.02
C SER A 144 11.41 -9.47 10.08
N THR A 145 12.20 -9.37 9.00
CA THR A 145 12.42 -10.46 8.04
C THR A 145 13.60 -11.34 8.46
N LEU A 146 14.70 -10.74 8.92
CA LEU A 146 15.94 -11.42 9.27
C LEU A 146 15.81 -12.24 10.57
N GLY A 147 15.06 -11.75 11.57
CA GLY A 147 14.89 -12.42 12.85
C GLY A 147 14.31 -13.81 12.71
N PRO A 148 13.13 -14.00 12.11
CA PRO A 148 12.53 -15.31 11.84
C PRO A 148 13.37 -16.19 10.91
N SER A 149 14.22 -15.61 10.06
CA SER A 149 15.14 -16.35 9.17
C SER A 149 16.40 -16.85 9.88
N GLY A 150 16.50 -16.69 11.22
CA GLY A 150 17.63 -17.20 12.00
C GLY A 150 18.93 -16.40 11.84
N GLN A 151 18.84 -15.12 11.55
CA GLN A 151 20.00 -14.21 11.35
C GLN A 151 20.12 -13.16 12.48
N PRO A 152 20.40 -13.56 13.74
CA PRO A 152 20.31 -12.66 14.89
C PRO A 152 21.31 -11.51 14.86
N MET A 153 22.50 -11.71 14.30
CA MET A 153 23.51 -10.65 14.22
C MET A 153 23.12 -9.57 13.22
N ALA A 154 22.57 -9.97 12.05
CA ALA A 154 22.07 -9.02 11.06
C ALA A 154 20.84 -8.27 11.59
N THR A 155 19.92 -8.98 12.25
CA THR A 155 18.75 -8.40 12.93
C THR A 155 19.18 -7.31 13.92
N ARG A 156 20.15 -7.61 14.78
CA ARG A 156 20.69 -6.65 15.74
C ARG A 156 21.28 -5.41 15.06
N SER A 157 22.08 -5.60 14.02
CA SER A 157 22.66 -4.49 13.24
C SER A 157 21.59 -3.58 12.66
N SER A 158 20.50 -4.13 12.11
CA SER A 158 19.40 -3.33 11.58
C SER A 158 18.64 -2.58 12.69
N CYS A 159 18.44 -3.21 13.85
CA CYS A 159 17.86 -2.54 15.02
C CYS A 159 18.74 -1.38 15.52
N ASP A 160 20.05 -1.59 15.63
CA ASP A 160 21.00 -0.56 16.08
C ASP A 160 21.02 0.64 15.11
N ARG A 161 20.95 0.38 13.79
CA ARG A 161 20.80 1.42 12.76
C ARG A 161 19.49 2.19 12.92
N GLY A 162 18.38 1.47 13.13
CA GLY A 162 17.07 2.10 13.34
C GLY A 162 17.01 2.95 14.60
N TRP A 163 17.63 2.45 15.68
CA TRP A 163 17.72 3.20 16.93
C TRP A 163 18.53 4.51 16.77
N ALA A 164 19.61 4.48 15.99
CA ALA A 164 20.42 5.67 15.72
C ALA A 164 19.69 6.76 14.90
N LEU A 165 18.61 6.39 14.18
CA LEU A 165 17.78 7.33 13.44
C LEU A 165 16.61 7.88 14.27
N TYR A 166 16.33 7.26 15.40
CA TYR A 166 15.22 7.68 16.26
C TYR A 166 15.63 8.89 17.08
N ASP A 167 15.01 10.03 16.79
CA ASP A 167 15.09 11.27 17.56
C ASP A 167 13.72 11.49 18.22
N PRO A 168 13.62 11.34 19.57
CA PRO A 168 12.36 11.41 20.31
C PRO A 168 11.78 12.83 20.38
#